data_0b9b455c36827ebcbaeca4d01c88307f
#
_entry.id   0b9b455c36827ebcbaeca4d01c88307f
#
_cell.length_a   1.000
_cell.length_b   1.000
_cell.length_c   1.000
_cell.angle_alpha   90.00
_cell.angle_beta   90.00
_cell.angle_gamma   90.00
#
_symmetry.space_group_name_H-M   'P 1'
#
loop_
_entity.id
_entity.type
_entity.pdbx_description
1 polymer ?
#
loop_
_entity_poly.entity_id
_entity_poly.type
_entity_poly.pdbx_seq_one_letter_code
_entity_poly.pdbx_strand_id
1 'polypeptide(L)'
;MRLLELESPFARPFHSSRPNHLVAEALQLSETAFQQVHALSGLSWGLSIPLTAVLFRLAWLPILYVTNKASKEEQKLAGILKGWRQAYQAQAVMKHPAGTDVAAKKAEAYVQTQLAAKLKDMRKHTKYLGRWSRGALSMSFLPIWFVNADVIRRMSGDDRTILSAFMKTGQEVDTSTVAIEPGLQNESFLWLPSLVEFDQTWVLPLAFAALSGVSVWQIVGKDMKRLQSKVTGMERGEAKTRELMFLQLSQLVAASAFVFPLLIIRGELASAVVLYLIGSVGTQTIQRPLVKYALGIKPPADKLEARIPKLKGEKETAAG
;
A
#
# COMPACT_ATOMS: atom_id res chain seq x y z
N MET A 1 -38.28 50.68 -22.12
CA MET A 1 -37.35 49.63 -22.58
C MET A 1 -37.27 48.60 -21.45
N ARG A 2 -38.06 47.50 -21.52
CA ARG A 2 -38.04 46.41 -20.52
C ARG A 2 -37.09 45.33 -21.05
N LEU A 3 -35.98 45.11 -20.34
CA LEU A 3 -35.10 43.99 -20.58
C LEU A 3 -35.80 42.73 -20.05
N LEU A 4 -36.15 41.85 -20.96
CA LEU A 4 -36.62 40.48 -20.63
C LEU A 4 -35.42 39.68 -20.14
N GLU A 5 -35.38 39.40 -18.84
CA GLU A 5 -34.51 38.39 -18.23
C GLU A 5 -34.96 37.02 -18.75
N LEU A 6 -34.18 36.46 -19.67
CA LEU A 6 -34.29 35.04 -20.06
C LEU A 6 -33.72 34.17 -18.97
N GLU A 7 -34.56 33.75 -18.01
CA GLU A 7 -34.22 32.66 -17.09
C GLU A 7 -33.97 31.38 -17.92
N SER A 8 -32.78 30.87 -17.85
CA SER A 8 -32.40 29.62 -18.47
C SER A 8 -33.13 28.43 -17.81
N PRO A 9 -34.00 27.68 -18.53
CA PRO A 9 -34.78 26.58 -17.93
C PRO A 9 -33.97 25.30 -17.67
N PHE A 10 -32.63 25.34 -17.77
CA PHE A 10 -31.77 24.15 -17.64
C PHE A 10 -30.85 24.17 -16.43
N ALA A 11 -30.99 25.09 -15.50
CA ALA A 11 -30.32 25.00 -14.23
C ALA A 11 -30.99 23.91 -13.39
N ARG A 12 -30.67 22.62 -13.63
CA ARG A 12 -30.96 21.55 -12.69
C ARG A 12 -30.14 21.83 -11.46
N PRO A 13 -30.74 22.07 -10.26
CA PRO A 13 -30.00 22.16 -9.03
C PRO A 13 -29.29 20.83 -8.85
N PHE A 14 -27.96 20.84 -8.86
CA PHE A 14 -27.18 19.70 -8.38
C PHE A 14 -27.56 19.50 -6.91
N HIS A 15 -28.42 18.52 -6.66
CA HIS A 15 -28.60 18.06 -5.28
C HIS A 15 -27.25 17.54 -4.83
N SER A 16 -26.64 18.24 -3.89
CA SER A 16 -25.49 17.72 -3.18
C SER A 16 -25.94 16.41 -2.50
N SER A 17 -25.66 15.28 -3.12
CA SER A 17 -25.82 13.99 -2.49
C SER A 17 -24.96 14.03 -1.23
N ARG A 18 -25.59 13.90 -0.07
CA ARG A 18 -24.94 13.99 1.24
C ARG A 18 -23.98 12.79 1.41
N PRO A 19 -22.65 12.92 1.20
CA PRO A 19 -21.72 11.82 1.46
C PRO A 19 -21.53 11.54 2.95
N ASN A 20 -22.13 12.35 3.82
CA ASN A 20 -21.89 12.34 5.26
C ASN A 20 -22.48 11.12 5.97
N HIS A 21 -23.56 10.51 5.48
CA HIS A 21 -24.17 9.33 6.13
C HIS A 21 -23.23 8.12 6.16
N LEU A 22 -22.53 7.84 5.06
CA LEU A 22 -21.65 6.68 4.97
C LEU A 22 -20.44 6.79 5.93
N VAL A 23 -19.92 7.99 6.13
CA VAL A 23 -18.81 8.22 7.05
C VAL A 23 -19.30 8.09 8.49
N ALA A 24 -20.47 8.66 8.82
CA ALA A 24 -21.06 8.56 10.16
C ALA A 24 -21.37 7.10 10.52
N GLU A 25 -21.96 6.34 9.61
CA GLU A 25 -22.23 4.91 9.80
C GLU A 25 -20.94 4.10 9.99
N ALA A 26 -19.89 4.41 9.23
CA ALA A 26 -18.58 3.75 9.37
C ALA A 26 -17.94 4.06 10.73
N LEU A 27 -18.05 5.29 11.22
CA LEU A 27 -17.58 5.69 12.55
C LEU A 27 -18.34 4.94 13.65
N GLN A 28 -19.69 4.92 13.61
CA GLN A 28 -20.52 4.20 14.57
C GLN A 28 -20.25 2.69 14.58
N LEU A 29 -20.09 2.08 13.39
CA LEU A 29 -19.75 0.67 13.30
C LEU A 29 -18.40 0.37 13.92
N SER A 30 -17.42 1.22 13.69
CA SER A 30 -16.09 1.10 14.27
C SER A 30 -16.13 1.28 15.78
N GLU A 31 -16.82 2.31 16.30
CA GLU A 31 -17.01 2.54 17.73
C GLU A 31 -17.65 1.32 18.41
N THR A 32 -18.78 0.85 17.85
CA THR A 32 -19.44 -0.36 18.34
C THR A 32 -18.52 -1.57 18.39
N ALA A 33 -17.64 -1.72 17.39
CA ALA A 33 -16.67 -2.82 17.39
C ALA A 33 -15.66 -2.71 18.54
N PHE A 34 -15.15 -1.51 18.84
CA PHE A 34 -14.24 -1.28 19.98
C PHE A 34 -14.94 -1.56 21.32
N GLN A 35 -16.15 -1.05 21.50
CA GLN A 35 -16.93 -1.26 22.70
C GLN A 35 -17.31 -2.73 22.92
N GLN A 36 -17.70 -3.44 21.86
CA GLN A 36 -18.03 -4.87 21.93
C GLN A 36 -16.79 -5.72 22.27
N VAL A 37 -15.63 -5.45 21.66
CA VAL A 37 -14.40 -6.17 22.00
C VAL A 37 -14.00 -5.91 23.44
N HIS A 38 -14.09 -4.68 23.92
CA HIS A 38 -13.82 -4.34 25.31
C HIS A 38 -14.78 -5.07 26.27
N ALA A 39 -16.08 -4.98 26.03
CA ALA A 39 -17.12 -5.62 26.86
C ALA A 39 -17.01 -7.16 26.88
N LEU A 40 -16.78 -7.78 25.72
CA LEU A 40 -16.71 -9.24 25.61
C LEU A 40 -15.39 -9.81 26.14
N SER A 41 -14.28 -9.09 25.99
CA SER A 41 -12.99 -9.55 26.47
C SER A 41 -12.79 -9.34 27.97
N GLY A 42 -13.47 -8.36 28.57
CA GLY A 42 -13.24 -7.92 29.95
C GLY A 42 -11.84 -7.36 30.20
N LEU A 43 -11.10 -7.07 29.12
CA LEU A 43 -9.75 -6.52 29.21
C LEU A 43 -9.82 -5.01 29.42
N SER A 44 -8.76 -4.44 30.00
CA SER A 44 -8.55 -3.02 30.06
C SER A 44 -8.52 -2.38 28.66
N TRP A 45 -8.85 -1.10 28.53
CA TRP A 45 -8.80 -0.38 27.25
C TRP A 45 -7.41 -0.41 26.63
N GLY A 46 -6.35 -0.36 27.45
CA GLY A 46 -4.97 -0.47 27.00
C GLY A 46 -4.64 -1.79 26.27
N LEU A 47 -5.40 -2.87 26.52
CA LEU A 47 -5.27 -4.17 25.83
C LEU A 47 -6.36 -4.38 24.79
N SER A 48 -7.59 -3.93 25.03
CA SER A 48 -8.72 -4.14 24.10
C SER A 48 -8.57 -3.36 22.81
N ILE A 49 -7.95 -2.16 22.85
CA ILE A 49 -7.65 -1.38 21.65
C ILE A 49 -6.70 -2.11 20.70
N PRO A 50 -5.48 -2.53 21.11
CA PRO A 50 -4.61 -3.30 20.21
C PRO A 50 -5.21 -4.65 19.83
N LEU A 51 -6.00 -5.32 20.70
CA LEU A 51 -6.71 -6.54 20.37
C LEU A 51 -7.72 -6.30 19.23
N THR A 52 -8.50 -5.22 19.29
CA THR A 52 -9.43 -4.85 18.24
C THR A 52 -8.70 -4.59 16.92
N ALA A 53 -7.54 -3.91 16.95
CA ALA A 53 -6.70 -3.74 15.78
C ALA A 53 -6.25 -5.07 15.16
N VAL A 54 -5.87 -6.04 16.00
CA VAL A 54 -5.54 -7.42 15.57
C VAL A 54 -6.73 -8.07 14.90
N LEU A 55 -7.93 -8.01 15.50
CA LEU A 55 -9.15 -8.61 14.97
C LEU A 55 -9.54 -8.02 13.61
N PHE A 56 -9.47 -6.70 13.42
CA PHE A 56 -9.70 -6.08 12.11
C PHE A 56 -8.69 -6.57 11.06
N ARG A 57 -7.42 -6.73 11.45
CA ARG A 57 -6.39 -7.28 10.57
C ARG A 57 -6.64 -8.75 10.22
N LEU A 58 -7.10 -9.54 11.16
CA LEU A 58 -7.47 -10.94 10.93
C LEU A 58 -8.68 -11.05 10.00
N ALA A 59 -9.71 -10.22 10.21
CA ALA A 59 -10.85 -10.15 9.30
C ALA A 59 -10.43 -9.78 7.86
N TRP A 60 -9.33 -9.02 7.68
CA TRP A 60 -8.77 -8.65 6.38
C TRP A 60 -7.87 -9.72 5.75
N LEU A 61 -7.54 -10.78 6.49
CA LEU A 61 -6.63 -11.84 6.06
C LEU A 61 -7.05 -12.54 4.75
N PRO A 62 -8.34 -12.80 4.46
CA PRO A 62 -8.77 -13.37 3.18
C PRO A 62 -8.37 -12.52 1.98
N ILE A 63 -8.50 -11.18 2.09
CA ILE A 63 -8.11 -10.24 1.02
C ILE A 63 -6.60 -10.27 0.83
N LEU A 64 -5.84 -10.27 1.92
CA LEU A 64 -4.38 -10.40 1.89
C LEU A 64 -3.96 -11.73 1.24
N TYR A 65 -4.66 -12.82 1.52
CA TYR A 65 -4.39 -14.13 0.91
C TYR A 65 -4.64 -14.10 -0.61
N VAL A 66 -5.79 -13.57 -1.06
CA VAL A 66 -6.13 -13.46 -2.48
C VAL A 66 -5.12 -12.60 -3.25
N THR A 67 -4.70 -11.47 -2.70
CA THR A 67 -3.72 -10.57 -3.33
C THR A 67 -2.34 -11.21 -3.43
N ASN A 68 -1.89 -11.93 -2.40
CA ASN A 68 -0.62 -12.66 -2.43
C ASN A 68 -0.67 -13.87 -3.36
N LYS A 69 -1.78 -14.62 -3.42
CA LYS A 69 -1.99 -15.71 -4.38
C LYS A 69 -1.90 -15.21 -5.82
N ALA A 70 -2.55 -14.07 -6.12
CA ALA A 70 -2.45 -13.43 -7.43
C ALA A 70 -1.00 -13.00 -7.77
N SER A 71 -0.24 -12.53 -6.77
CA SER A 71 1.19 -12.21 -6.93
C SER A 71 2.04 -13.44 -7.23
N LYS A 72 1.72 -14.59 -6.63
CA LYS A 72 2.39 -15.86 -6.92
C LYS A 72 2.16 -16.30 -8.37
N GLU A 73 0.92 -16.23 -8.85
CA GLU A 73 0.61 -16.57 -10.24
C GLU A 73 1.32 -15.62 -11.22
N GLU A 74 1.42 -14.32 -10.91
CA GLU A 74 2.20 -13.39 -11.73
C GLU A 74 3.69 -13.74 -11.78
N GLN A 75 4.27 -14.18 -10.66
CA GLN A 75 5.68 -14.62 -10.65
C GLN A 75 5.92 -15.82 -11.56
N LYS A 76 4.99 -16.78 -11.61
CA LYS A 76 5.06 -17.91 -12.57
C LYS A 76 5.00 -17.42 -14.01
N LEU A 77 4.08 -16.50 -14.31
CA LEU A 77 3.95 -15.91 -15.65
C LEU A 77 5.18 -15.08 -16.04
N ALA A 78 5.83 -14.41 -15.10
CA ALA A 78 7.02 -13.60 -15.37
C ALA A 78 8.17 -14.41 -15.96
N GLY A 79 8.36 -15.67 -15.50
CA GLY A 79 9.34 -16.61 -16.08
C GLY A 79 9.04 -16.94 -17.56
N ILE A 80 7.78 -17.25 -17.84
CA ILE A 80 7.31 -17.56 -19.21
C ILE A 80 7.45 -16.33 -20.11
N LEU A 81 7.06 -15.15 -19.63
CA LEU A 81 7.17 -13.89 -20.38
C LEU A 81 8.63 -13.52 -20.69
N LYS A 82 9.56 -13.86 -19.80
CA LYS A 82 11.00 -13.67 -20.08
C LYS A 82 11.46 -14.51 -21.27
N GLY A 83 11.04 -15.77 -21.35
CA GLY A 83 11.31 -16.63 -22.52
C GLY A 83 10.71 -16.07 -23.81
N TRP A 84 9.46 -15.65 -23.78
CA TRP A 84 8.81 -15.01 -24.94
C TRP A 84 9.50 -13.71 -25.34
N ARG A 85 9.94 -12.90 -24.39
CA ARG A 85 10.70 -11.68 -24.70
C ARG A 85 11.97 -12.00 -25.48
N GLN A 86 12.73 -13.01 -25.08
CA GLN A 86 13.94 -13.44 -25.80
C GLN A 86 13.62 -13.91 -27.22
N ALA A 87 12.57 -14.71 -27.41
CA ALA A 87 12.11 -15.14 -28.72
C ALA A 87 11.70 -13.98 -29.62
N TYR A 88 10.93 -13.02 -29.10
CA TYR A 88 10.53 -11.86 -29.88
C TYR A 88 11.69 -10.90 -30.15
N GLN A 89 12.69 -10.81 -29.26
CA GLN A 89 13.91 -10.06 -29.52
C GLN A 89 14.69 -10.66 -30.70
N ALA A 90 14.85 -11.99 -30.75
CA ALA A 90 15.47 -12.66 -31.89
C ALA A 90 14.71 -12.41 -33.22
N GLN A 91 13.38 -12.48 -33.19
CA GLN A 91 12.54 -12.16 -34.35
C GLN A 91 12.64 -10.67 -34.76
N ALA A 92 12.73 -9.78 -33.78
CA ALA A 92 12.86 -8.34 -34.03
C ALA A 92 14.18 -8.00 -34.75
N VAL A 93 15.27 -8.64 -34.36
CA VAL A 93 16.59 -8.49 -35.03
C VAL A 93 16.53 -8.97 -36.49
N MET A 94 15.83 -10.06 -36.76
CA MET A 94 15.64 -10.55 -38.14
C MET A 94 14.79 -9.60 -38.98
N LYS A 95 13.75 -9.01 -38.42
CA LYS A 95 12.85 -8.10 -39.15
C LYS A 95 13.40 -6.67 -39.28
N HIS A 96 14.21 -6.22 -38.33
CA HIS A 96 14.79 -4.89 -38.30
C HIS A 96 16.29 -5.00 -38.01
N PRO A 97 17.10 -5.35 -39.04
CA PRO A 97 18.54 -5.53 -38.87
C PRO A 97 19.19 -4.24 -38.35
N ALA A 98 20.09 -4.41 -37.38
CA ALA A 98 20.76 -3.33 -36.71
C ALA A 98 21.58 -2.48 -37.70
N GLY A 99 21.33 -1.18 -37.72
CA GLY A 99 22.06 -0.23 -38.56
C GLY A 99 21.78 1.23 -38.23
N THR A 100 20.61 1.51 -37.64
CA THR A 100 20.20 2.87 -37.28
C THR A 100 19.41 2.89 -35.96
N ASP A 101 19.49 3.99 -35.20
CA ASP A 101 18.72 4.19 -33.97
C ASP A 101 17.19 4.03 -34.20
N VAL A 102 16.74 4.34 -35.42
CA VAL A 102 15.33 4.18 -35.83
C VAL A 102 14.96 2.69 -35.91
N ALA A 103 15.85 1.82 -36.43
CA ALA A 103 15.64 0.41 -36.49
C ALA A 103 15.61 -0.22 -35.08
N ALA A 104 16.48 0.19 -34.19
CA ALA A 104 16.50 -0.25 -32.80
C ALA A 104 15.18 0.10 -32.07
N LYS A 105 14.66 1.33 -32.22
CA LYS A 105 13.36 1.74 -31.67
C LYS A 105 12.18 0.94 -32.24
N LYS A 106 12.18 0.66 -33.56
CA LYS A 106 11.15 -0.17 -34.20
C LYS A 106 11.20 -1.62 -33.69
N ALA A 107 12.39 -2.18 -33.53
CA ALA A 107 12.58 -3.52 -32.96
C ALA A 107 12.04 -3.60 -31.53
N GLU A 108 12.33 -2.63 -30.68
CA GLU A 108 11.82 -2.58 -29.30
C GLU A 108 10.31 -2.43 -29.27
N ALA A 109 9.73 -1.54 -30.09
CA ALA A 109 8.28 -1.35 -30.20
C ALA A 109 7.58 -2.66 -30.65
N TYR A 110 8.16 -3.38 -31.61
CA TYR A 110 7.68 -4.70 -32.03
C TYR A 110 7.65 -5.69 -30.86
N VAL A 111 8.75 -5.82 -30.11
CA VAL A 111 8.83 -6.73 -28.95
C VAL A 111 7.78 -6.36 -27.90
N GLN A 112 7.61 -5.08 -27.58
CA GLN A 112 6.64 -4.63 -26.62
C GLN A 112 5.20 -4.94 -27.05
N THR A 113 4.88 -4.71 -28.34
CA THR A 113 3.54 -5.01 -28.92
C THR A 113 3.22 -6.50 -28.85
N GLN A 114 4.17 -7.37 -29.24
CA GLN A 114 3.98 -8.82 -29.20
C GLN A 114 3.84 -9.33 -27.75
N LEU A 115 4.65 -8.83 -26.83
CA LEU A 115 4.55 -9.19 -25.42
C LEU A 115 3.21 -8.74 -24.81
N ALA A 116 2.72 -7.55 -25.16
CA ALA A 116 1.43 -7.06 -24.70
C ALA A 116 0.27 -7.91 -25.21
N ALA A 117 0.30 -8.29 -26.50
CA ALA A 117 -0.67 -9.19 -27.10
C ALA A 117 -0.68 -10.57 -26.43
N LYS A 118 0.52 -11.16 -26.23
CA LYS A 118 0.68 -12.45 -25.56
C LYS A 118 0.22 -12.41 -24.10
N LEU A 119 0.53 -11.33 -23.38
CA LEU A 119 0.08 -11.13 -22.00
C LEU A 119 -1.45 -11.01 -21.94
N LYS A 120 -2.06 -10.31 -22.89
CA LYS A 120 -3.52 -10.18 -22.99
C LYS A 120 -4.18 -11.55 -23.24
N ASP A 121 -3.61 -12.37 -24.10
CA ASP A 121 -4.06 -13.72 -24.38
C ASP A 121 -3.95 -14.63 -23.15
N MET A 122 -2.78 -14.64 -22.49
CA MET A 122 -2.57 -15.41 -21.25
C MET A 122 -3.54 -14.99 -20.13
N ARG A 123 -3.89 -13.70 -20.01
CA ARG A 123 -4.86 -13.19 -19.04
C ARG A 123 -6.28 -13.71 -19.26
N LYS A 124 -6.68 -14.01 -20.50
CA LYS A 124 -8.00 -14.58 -20.79
C LYS A 124 -8.14 -16.00 -20.23
N HIS A 125 -7.07 -16.75 -20.20
CA HIS A 125 -7.05 -18.15 -19.77
C HIS A 125 -6.72 -18.32 -18.28
N THR A 126 -6.19 -17.31 -17.63
CA THR A 126 -5.91 -17.31 -16.19
C THR A 126 -6.87 -16.36 -15.48
N LYS A 127 -7.43 -16.76 -14.33
CA LYS A 127 -8.18 -15.86 -13.41
C LYS A 127 -7.20 -14.84 -12.80
N TYR A 128 -6.61 -14.01 -13.66
CA TYR A 128 -5.55 -13.08 -13.30
C TYR A 128 -6.13 -11.79 -12.73
N LEU A 129 -5.83 -11.54 -11.47
CA LEU A 129 -6.13 -10.24 -10.87
C LEU A 129 -5.12 -9.22 -11.40
N GLY A 130 -5.59 -8.22 -12.14
CA GLY A 130 -4.73 -7.19 -12.74
C GLY A 130 -3.88 -6.49 -11.68
N ARG A 131 -2.74 -5.93 -12.09
CA ARG A 131 -1.82 -5.21 -11.18
C ARG A 131 -2.51 -4.07 -10.44
N TRP A 132 -3.39 -3.33 -11.11
CA TRP A 132 -4.19 -2.25 -10.54
C TRP A 132 -5.21 -2.76 -9.52
N SER A 133 -5.95 -3.84 -9.84
CA SER A 133 -6.93 -4.43 -8.92
C SER A 133 -6.27 -4.96 -7.64
N ARG A 134 -5.07 -5.54 -7.76
CA ARG A 134 -4.29 -5.98 -6.59
C ARG A 134 -3.81 -4.81 -5.74
N GLY A 135 -3.33 -3.74 -6.40
CA GLY A 135 -2.94 -2.50 -5.73
C GLY A 135 -4.11 -1.88 -4.97
N ALA A 136 -5.26 -1.75 -5.63
CA ALA A 136 -6.48 -1.23 -5.02
C ALA A 136 -6.95 -2.08 -3.84
N LEU A 137 -7.00 -3.42 -3.98
CA LEU A 137 -7.34 -4.34 -2.90
C LEU A 137 -6.32 -4.28 -1.74
N SER A 138 -5.04 -4.12 -2.03
CA SER A 138 -4.01 -3.97 -0.99
C SER A 138 -4.15 -2.67 -0.22
N MET A 139 -4.63 -1.60 -0.87
CA MET A 139 -4.84 -0.28 -0.27
C MET A 139 -6.23 -0.10 0.35
N SER A 140 -7.17 -1.00 0.08
CA SER A 140 -8.55 -0.88 0.57
C SER A 140 -8.68 -0.99 2.10
N PHE A 141 -7.65 -1.43 2.81
CA PHE A 141 -7.58 -1.38 4.27
C PHE A 141 -7.30 0.04 4.81
N LEU A 142 -6.72 0.93 4.01
CA LEU A 142 -6.35 2.28 4.48
C LEU A 142 -7.56 3.09 4.98
N PRO A 143 -8.70 3.16 4.27
CA PRO A 143 -9.88 3.87 4.77
C PRO A 143 -10.33 3.34 6.13
N ILE A 144 -10.39 2.02 6.31
CA ILE A 144 -10.78 1.37 7.58
C ILE A 144 -9.77 1.74 8.68
N TRP A 145 -8.49 1.74 8.37
CA TRP A 145 -7.44 2.09 9.30
C TRP A 145 -7.55 3.55 9.79
N PHE A 146 -7.86 4.48 8.88
CA PHE A 146 -8.08 5.88 9.21
C PHE A 146 -9.37 6.08 10.03
N VAL A 147 -10.48 5.43 9.66
CA VAL A 147 -11.75 5.50 10.40
C VAL A 147 -11.55 5.00 11.83
N ASN A 148 -10.88 3.87 12.02
CA ASN A 148 -10.63 3.32 13.36
C ASN A 148 -9.74 4.25 14.21
N ALA A 149 -8.70 4.84 13.61
CA ALA A 149 -7.85 5.80 14.31
C ALA A 149 -8.62 7.08 14.71
N ASP A 150 -9.52 7.54 13.84
CA ASP A 150 -10.36 8.70 14.08
C ASP A 150 -11.40 8.45 15.18
N VAL A 151 -11.99 7.25 15.21
CA VAL A 151 -12.92 6.83 16.28
C VAL A 151 -12.24 6.84 17.65
N ILE A 152 -11.07 6.22 17.79
CA ILE A 152 -10.33 6.19 19.06
C ILE A 152 -9.99 7.61 19.49
N ARG A 153 -9.61 8.49 18.56
CA ARG A 153 -9.29 9.86 18.82
C ARG A 153 -10.50 10.62 19.41
N ARG A 154 -11.69 10.41 18.82
CA ARG A 154 -12.95 10.99 19.30
C ARG A 154 -13.36 10.43 20.65
N MET A 155 -13.26 9.10 20.83
CA MET A 155 -13.48 8.47 22.14
C MET A 155 -12.55 9.05 23.22
N SER A 156 -11.35 9.52 22.83
CA SER A 156 -10.41 10.21 23.71
C SER A 156 -10.74 11.69 23.94
N GLY A 157 -11.80 12.23 23.32
CA GLY A 157 -12.21 13.64 23.46
C GLY A 157 -11.44 14.63 22.58
N ASP A 158 -10.72 14.17 21.55
CA ASP A 158 -10.04 15.03 20.58
C ASP A 158 -10.88 15.20 19.31
N ASP A 159 -11.44 16.39 19.11
CA ASP A 159 -12.33 16.73 17.99
C ASP A 159 -11.57 16.94 16.65
N ARG A 160 -10.25 17.02 16.69
CA ARG A 160 -9.44 17.21 15.50
C ARG A 160 -9.42 15.93 14.66
N THR A 161 -10.15 15.88 13.55
CA THR A 161 -10.25 14.68 12.73
C THR A 161 -9.07 14.54 11.76
N ILE A 162 -8.44 13.36 11.74
CA ILE A 162 -7.46 13.00 10.71
C ILE A 162 -8.14 13.02 9.33
N LEU A 163 -9.40 12.60 9.29
CA LEU A 163 -10.20 12.53 8.07
C LEU A 163 -10.50 13.91 7.47
N SER A 164 -10.73 14.95 8.31
CA SER A 164 -10.98 16.31 7.84
C SER A 164 -9.76 16.95 7.18
N ALA A 165 -8.56 16.60 7.64
CA ALA A 165 -7.31 17.05 7.02
C ALA A 165 -7.12 16.50 5.60
N PHE A 166 -7.64 15.30 5.31
CA PHE A 166 -7.60 14.68 3.99
C PHE A 166 -8.77 15.04 3.09
N MET A 167 -9.95 15.19 3.69
CA MET A 167 -11.15 15.58 2.97
C MET A 167 -11.36 17.08 3.04
N LYS A 168 -10.61 17.92 2.40
CA LYS A 168 -10.77 19.39 2.29
C LYS A 168 -12.17 19.85 1.79
N THR A 169 -13.20 19.13 2.13
CA THR A 169 -14.58 19.53 1.98
C THR A 169 -14.91 20.40 3.18
N GLY A 170 -15.08 21.69 2.97
CA GLY A 170 -15.49 22.68 4.00
C GLY A 170 -16.88 22.41 4.61
N GLN A 171 -17.31 21.17 4.68
CA GLN A 171 -18.44 20.68 5.43
C GLN A 171 -17.89 20.05 6.71
N GLU A 172 -18.23 20.63 7.83
CA GLU A 172 -18.11 20.02 9.13
C GLU A 172 -18.78 18.64 9.05
N VAL A 173 -17.98 17.59 9.12
CA VAL A 173 -18.51 16.25 9.37
C VAL A 173 -19.13 16.32 10.74
N ASP A 174 -20.42 16.03 10.85
CA ASP A 174 -21.12 16.00 12.13
C ASP A 174 -20.38 15.03 13.06
N THR A 175 -19.62 15.61 13.98
CA THR A 175 -18.68 14.91 14.86
C THR A 175 -19.37 14.39 16.12
N SER A 176 -20.65 14.72 16.31
CA SER A 176 -21.43 14.39 17.51
C SER A 176 -21.81 12.91 17.64
N THR A 177 -21.45 12.08 16.66
CA THR A 177 -21.89 10.68 16.61
C THR A 177 -21.07 9.69 17.45
N VAL A 178 -19.86 10.07 17.87
CA VAL A 178 -18.98 9.21 18.69
C VAL A 178 -18.94 9.75 20.11
N ALA A 179 -19.33 8.95 21.11
CA ALA A 179 -19.32 9.35 22.50
C ALA A 179 -17.90 9.35 23.08
N ILE A 180 -17.60 10.31 23.95
CA ILE A 180 -16.36 10.31 24.74
C ILE A 180 -16.44 9.15 25.74
N GLU A 181 -15.39 8.32 25.77
CA GLU A 181 -15.31 7.17 26.67
C GLU A 181 -14.53 7.52 27.95
N PRO A 182 -15.23 7.65 29.10
CA PRO A 182 -14.57 8.02 30.36
C PRO A 182 -13.52 6.99 30.82
N GLY A 183 -13.66 5.74 30.41
CA GLY A 183 -12.73 4.68 30.72
C GLY A 183 -11.31 4.97 30.21
N LEU A 184 -11.18 5.63 29.05
CA LEU A 184 -9.87 5.99 28.48
C LEU A 184 -9.13 7.05 29.31
N GLN A 185 -9.86 7.93 30.00
CA GLN A 185 -9.26 8.98 30.85
C GLN A 185 -8.81 8.41 32.19
N ASN A 186 -9.61 7.52 32.76
CA ASN A 186 -9.44 7.05 34.13
C ASN A 186 -8.56 5.79 34.23
N GLU A 187 -8.31 5.12 33.11
CA GLU A 187 -7.54 3.89 33.11
C GLU A 187 -6.05 4.16 32.88
N SER A 188 -5.25 3.70 33.83
CA SER A 188 -3.78 3.63 33.69
C SER A 188 -3.38 2.35 33.00
N PHE A 189 -2.38 2.39 32.11
CA PHE A 189 -1.86 1.23 31.43
C PHE A 189 -0.33 1.22 31.38
N LEU A 190 0.28 0.24 32.00
CA LEU A 190 1.74 0.11 32.14
C LEU A 190 2.33 1.36 32.81
N TRP A 191 3.08 2.16 32.08
CA TRP A 191 3.66 3.45 32.53
C TRP A 191 2.82 4.67 32.19
N LEU A 192 1.67 4.48 31.50
CA LEU A 192 0.79 5.55 31.10
C LEU A 192 -0.21 5.85 32.20
N PRO A 193 -0.27 7.08 32.72
CA PRO A 193 -1.26 7.45 33.73
C PRO A 193 -2.68 7.55 33.15
N SER A 194 -2.79 7.87 31.86
CA SER A 194 -4.04 7.97 31.10
C SER A 194 -3.79 7.59 29.65
N LEU A 195 -4.80 6.98 29.01
CA LEU A 195 -4.73 6.63 27.58
C LEU A 195 -5.02 7.79 26.66
N VAL A 196 -5.60 8.87 27.18
CA VAL A 196 -5.92 10.10 26.45
C VAL A 196 -4.68 10.97 26.27
N GLU A 197 -3.77 10.95 27.25
CA GLU A 197 -2.56 11.74 27.20
C GLU A 197 -1.51 11.17 26.25
N PHE A 198 -0.61 12.04 25.82
CA PHE A 198 0.56 11.64 25.05
C PHE A 198 1.58 10.91 25.94
N ASP A 199 2.22 9.87 25.40
CA ASP A 199 3.29 9.14 26.10
C ASP A 199 4.56 9.99 26.24
N GLN A 200 4.74 10.59 27.42
CA GLN A 200 5.92 11.41 27.73
C GLN A 200 7.22 10.61 27.82
N THR A 201 7.14 9.29 27.96
CA THR A 201 8.34 8.40 27.99
C THR A 201 8.87 8.07 26.61
N TRP A 202 8.15 8.40 25.55
CA TRP A 202 8.50 8.13 24.15
C TRP A 202 8.56 6.66 23.77
N VAL A 203 8.20 5.76 24.67
CA VAL A 203 8.29 4.30 24.42
C VAL A 203 7.32 3.88 23.32
N LEU A 204 6.07 4.35 23.37
CA LEU A 204 5.08 4.03 22.34
C LEU A 204 5.43 4.62 20.97
N PRO A 205 5.80 5.91 20.83
CA PRO A 205 6.25 6.47 19.56
C PRO A 205 7.44 5.72 18.97
N LEU A 206 8.43 5.37 19.79
CA LEU A 206 9.61 4.63 19.33
C LEU A 206 9.27 3.19 18.93
N ALA A 207 8.41 2.50 19.67
CA ALA A 207 7.92 1.18 19.32
C ALA A 207 7.16 1.20 17.99
N PHE A 208 6.30 2.20 17.79
CA PHE A 208 5.59 2.39 16.53
C PHE A 208 6.56 2.69 15.36
N ALA A 209 7.56 3.54 15.58
CA ALA A 209 8.58 3.86 14.58
C ALA A 209 9.36 2.61 14.16
N ALA A 210 9.78 1.80 15.13
CA ALA A 210 10.51 0.55 14.87
C ALA A 210 9.66 -0.44 14.06
N LEU A 211 8.40 -0.69 14.47
CA LEU A 211 7.47 -1.58 13.77
C LEU A 211 7.16 -1.08 12.37
N SER A 212 6.93 0.22 12.20
CA SER A 212 6.69 0.85 10.90
C SER A 212 7.90 0.71 9.99
N GLY A 213 9.10 0.94 10.51
CA GLY A 213 10.36 0.74 9.79
C GLY A 213 10.53 -0.70 9.30
N VAL A 214 10.29 -1.69 10.16
CA VAL A 214 10.34 -3.13 9.79
C VAL A 214 9.27 -3.45 8.74
N SER A 215 8.03 -2.96 8.92
CA SER A 215 6.94 -3.19 7.97
C SER A 215 7.26 -2.63 6.58
N VAL A 216 7.75 -1.40 6.51
CA VAL A 216 8.14 -0.76 5.24
C VAL A 216 9.34 -1.47 4.62
N TRP A 217 10.35 -1.85 5.42
CA TRP A 217 11.49 -2.62 4.93
C TRP A 217 11.08 -3.94 4.28
N GLN A 218 10.10 -4.64 4.84
CA GLN A 218 9.54 -5.87 4.24
C GLN A 218 8.85 -5.63 2.90
N ILE A 219 8.30 -4.42 2.68
CA ILE A 219 7.59 -4.06 1.45
C ILE A 219 8.56 -3.61 0.36
N VAL A 220 9.43 -2.69 0.70
CA VAL A 220 10.20 -1.88 -0.27
C VAL A 220 11.70 -2.20 -0.26
N GLY A 221 12.23 -2.73 0.86
CA GLY A 221 13.67 -2.84 1.07
C GLY A 221 14.41 -3.67 0.01
N LYS A 222 13.81 -4.78 -0.45
CA LYS A 222 14.40 -5.63 -1.51
C LYS A 222 14.31 -4.98 -2.88
N ASP A 223 13.17 -4.36 -3.18
CA ASP A 223 12.95 -3.71 -4.46
C ASP A 223 13.81 -2.44 -4.58
N MET A 224 14.01 -1.70 -3.49
CA MET A 224 14.85 -0.52 -3.44
C MET A 224 16.32 -0.84 -3.76
N LYS A 225 16.90 -1.88 -3.13
CA LYS A 225 18.26 -2.34 -3.43
C LYS A 225 18.43 -2.75 -4.90
N ARG A 226 17.44 -3.47 -5.45
CA ARG A 226 17.41 -3.90 -6.84
C ARG A 226 17.28 -2.73 -7.81
N LEU A 227 16.41 -1.77 -7.52
CA LEU A 227 16.24 -0.55 -8.32
C LEU A 227 17.51 0.30 -8.30
N GLN A 228 18.11 0.47 -7.13
CA GLN A 228 19.35 1.20 -6.99
C GLN A 228 20.48 0.59 -7.82
N SER A 229 20.70 -0.72 -7.76
CA SER A 229 21.72 -1.42 -8.57
C SER A 229 21.46 -1.29 -10.07
N LYS A 230 20.21 -1.36 -10.51
CA LYS A 230 19.82 -1.15 -11.91
C LYS A 230 20.12 0.27 -12.39
N VAL A 231 19.68 1.28 -11.61
CA VAL A 231 19.84 2.69 -11.97
C VAL A 231 21.33 3.08 -12.08
N THR A 232 22.16 2.52 -11.19
CA THR A 232 23.61 2.77 -11.22
C THR A 232 24.29 2.22 -12.48
N GLY A 233 23.81 1.09 -13.01
CA GLY A 233 24.34 0.44 -14.21
C GLY A 233 23.73 0.91 -15.54
N MET A 234 22.75 1.83 -15.53
CA MET A 234 22.09 2.30 -16.75
C MET A 234 22.72 3.59 -17.30
N GLU A 235 22.89 3.64 -18.62
CA GLU A 235 23.21 4.88 -19.34
C GLU A 235 22.04 5.88 -19.31
N ARG A 236 22.32 7.17 -19.56
CA ARG A 236 21.30 8.22 -19.57
C ARG A 236 20.28 7.99 -20.68
N GLY A 237 18.96 7.95 -20.31
CA GLY A 237 17.87 7.78 -21.26
C GLY A 237 16.52 7.68 -20.54
N GLU A 238 15.40 7.60 -21.31
CA GLU A 238 14.04 7.52 -20.79
C GLU A 238 13.84 6.33 -19.83
N ALA A 239 14.52 5.20 -20.11
CA ALA A 239 14.46 4.01 -19.26
C ALA A 239 15.05 4.30 -17.87
N LYS A 240 16.17 5.03 -17.78
CA LYS A 240 16.79 5.42 -16.52
C LYS A 240 15.90 6.38 -15.74
N THR A 241 15.26 7.34 -16.40
CA THR A 241 14.33 8.30 -15.78
C THR A 241 13.15 7.59 -15.13
N ARG A 242 12.58 6.58 -15.80
CA ARG A 242 11.48 5.77 -15.26
C ARG A 242 11.91 4.96 -14.02
N GLU A 243 13.05 4.30 -14.06
CA GLU A 243 13.55 3.53 -12.91
C GLU A 243 13.96 4.46 -11.75
N LEU A 244 14.49 5.64 -12.02
CA LEU A 244 14.73 6.68 -11.01
C LEU A 244 13.44 7.12 -10.34
N MET A 245 12.36 7.33 -11.10
CA MET A 245 11.05 7.72 -10.55
C MET A 245 10.50 6.63 -9.61
N PHE A 246 10.64 5.34 -9.99
CA PHE A 246 10.26 4.24 -9.11
C PHE A 246 11.14 4.15 -7.85
N LEU A 247 12.43 4.41 -7.98
CA LEU A 247 13.34 4.46 -6.83
C LEU A 247 12.97 5.61 -5.88
N GLN A 248 12.72 6.81 -6.40
CA GLN A 248 12.28 7.96 -5.60
C GLN A 248 10.95 7.70 -4.91
N LEU A 249 9.97 7.12 -5.60
CA LEU A 249 8.69 6.72 -5.00
C LEU A 249 8.90 5.70 -3.87
N SER A 250 9.78 4.73 -4.07
CA SER A 250 10.11 3.74 -3.05
C SER A 250 10.80 4.38 -1.84
N GLN A 251 11.67 5.37 -2.06
CA GLN A 251 12.32 6.14 -1.00
C GLN A 251 11.31 7.01 -0.24
N LEU A 252 10.37 7.63 -0.94
CA LEU A 252 9.29 8.40 -0.32
C LEU A 252 8.42 7.52 0.59
N VAL A 253 8.04 6.32 0.11
CA VAL A 253 7.32 5.33 0.93
C VAL A 253 8.16 4.89 2.13
N ALA A 254 9.47 4.70 1.97
CA ALA A 254 10.35 4.40 3.09
C ALA A 254 10.45 5.55 4.09
N ALA A 255 10.53 6.77 3.61
CA ALA A 255 10.59 7.97 4.45
C ALA A 255 9.28 8.18 5.23
N SER A 256 8.12 7.86 4.65
CA SER A 256 6.82 8.00 5.33
C SER A 256 6.74 7.15 6.62
N ALA A 257 7.48 6.05 6.71
CA ALA A 257 7.56 5.25 7.93
C ALA A 257 8.18 6.01 9.12
N PHE A 258 8.96 7.05 8.85
CA PHE A 258 9.56 7.90 9.88
C PHE A 258 8.78 9.20 10.10
N VAL A 259 8.08 9.69 9.07
CA VAL A 259 7.29 10.92 9.17
C VAL A 259 6.10 10.72 10.12
N PHE A 260 5.37 9.62 10.03
CA PHE A 260 4.26 9.33 10.93
C PHE A 260 4.66 9.30 12.42
N PRO A 261 5.71 8.57 12.83
CA PRO A 261 6.20 8.65 14.20
C PRO A 261 6.61 10.06 14.65
N LEU A 262 7.17 10.87 13.76
CA LEU A 262 7.53 12.26 14.07
C LEU A 262 6.29 13.14 14.33
N LEU A 263 5.18 12.90 13.64
CA LEU A 263 3.91 13.59 13.92
C LEU A 263 3.34 13.18 15.29
N ILE A 264 3.49 11.93 15.68
CA ILE A 264 3.13 11.44 17.01
C ILE A 264 3.97 12.13 18.09
N ILE A 265 5.26 12.26 17.84
CA ILE A 265 6.26 12.88 18.74
C ILE A 265 5.93 14.35 19.03
N ARG A 266 5.24 15.05 18.15
CA ARG A 266 4.77 16.42 18.42
C ARG A 266 3.67 16.53 19.46
N GLY A 267 3.25 15.44 20.08
CA GLY A 267 2.25 15.43 21.13
C GLY A 267 0.81 15.62 20.64
N GLU A 268 0.57 15.35 19.37
CA GLU A 268 -0.75 15.58 18.76
C GLU A 268 -1.66 14.35 18.80
N LEU A 269 -1.16 13.19 19.27
CA LEU A 269 -1.94 11.96 19.30
C LEU A 269 -1.97 11.33 20.69
N ALA A 270 -3.18 10.97 21.15
CA ALA A 270 -3.41 10.22 22.36
C ALA A 270 -2.72 8.86 22.34
N SER A 271 -2.26 8.37 23.50
CA SER A 271 -1.60 7.06 23.66
C SER A 271 -2.49 5.91 23.17
N ALA A 272 -3.81 5.99 23.33
CA ALA A 272 -4.79 5.05 22.81
C ALA A 272 -4.66 4.85 21.29
N VAL A 273 -4.52 5.95 20.54
CA VAL A 273 -4.34 5.90 19.07
C VAL A 273 -3.02 5.22 18.71
N VAL A 274 -1.95 5.53 19.44
CA VAL A 274 -0.63 4.92 19.19
C VAL A 274 -0.66 3.42 19.48
N LEU A 275 -1.35 2.97 20.53
CA LEU A 275 -1.57 1.55 20.84
C LEU A 275 -2.31 0.82 19.70
N TYR A 276 -3.36 1.44 19.15
CA TYR A 276 -4.05 0.92 17.96
C TYR A 276 -3.10 0.77 16.77
N LEU A 277 -2.30 1.81 16.49
CA LEU A 277 -1.34 1.80 15.40
C LEU A 277 -0.29 0.70 15.55
N ILE A 278 0.24 0.52 16.77
CA ILE A 278 1.19 -0.56 17.12
C ILE A 278 0.54 -1.92 16.90
N GLY A 279 -0.67 -2.16 17.40
CA GLY A 279 -1.41 -3.40 17.23
C GLY A 279 -1.65 -3.72 15.74
N SER A 280 -2.08 -2.72 14.98
CA SER A 280 -2.36 -2.86 13.55
C SER A 280 -1.09 -3.13 12.73
N VAL A 281 -0.03 -2.31 12.89
CA VAL A 281 1.23 -2.46 12.13
C VAL A 281 1.99 -3.71 12.57
N GLY A 282 2.01 -4.02 13.86
CA GLY A 282 2.62 -5.24 14.40
C GLY A 282 1.99 -6.48 13.80
N THR A 283 0.66 -6.56 13.81
CA THR A 283 -0.07 -7.68 13.17
C THR A 283 0.25 -7.78 11.68
N GLN A 284 0.24 -6.67 10.95
CA GLN A 284 0.59 -6.66 9.53
C GLN A 284 2.01 -7.18 9.26
N THR A 285 2.95 -6.80 10.11
CA THR A 285 4.36 -7.21 10.01
C THR A 285 4.52 -8.72 10.16
N ILE A 286 3.69 -9.36 10.98
CA ILE A 286 3.66 -10.82 11.18
C ILE A 286 2.85 -11.53 10.09
N GLN A 287 1.67 -11.02 9.74
CA GLN A 287 0.77 -11.66 8.76
C GLN A 287 1.39 -11.78 7.37
N ARG A 288 2.11 -10.77 6.90
CA ARG A 288 2.70 -10.77 5.55
C ARG A 288 3.67 -11.93 5.31
N PRO A 289 4.70 -12.14 6.14
CA PRO A 289 5.59 -13.28 5.95
C PRO A 289 4.88 -14.62 6.15
N LEU A 290 3.94 -14.73 7.09
CA LEU A 290 3.17 -15.95 7.30
C LEU A 290 2.35 -16.34 6.07
N VAL A 291 1.60 -15.40 5.48
CA VAL A 291 0.82 -15.66 4.25
C VAL A 291 1.73 -16.01 3.07
N LYS A 292 2.87 -15.33 2.92
CA LYS A 292 3.85 -15.67 1.88
C LYS A 292 4.43 -17.07 2.08
N TYR A 293 4.74 -17.43 3.31
CA TYR A 293 5.23 -18.77 3.67
C TYR A 293 4.17 -19.84 3.38
N ALA A 294 2.94 -19.65 3.87
CA ALA A 294 1.82 -20.56 3.62
C ALA A 294 1.51 -20.76 2.13
N LEU A 295 1.68 -19.72 1.33
CA LEU A 295 1.54 -19.81 -0.12
C LEU A 295 2.77 -20.37 -0.83
N GLY A 296 3.89 -20.62 -0.14
CA GLY A 296 5.14 -21.06 -0.75
C GLY A 296 5.69 -20.04 -1.77
N ILE A 297 5.50 -18.74 -1.51
CA ILE A 297 6.03 -17.67 -2.35
C ILE A 297 7.51 -17.53 -2.04
N LYS A 298 8.35 -18.03 -2.97
CA LYS A 298 9.81 -17.85 -2.88
C LYS A 298 10.15 -16.39 -3.19
N PRO A 299 11.15 -15.79 -2.50
CA PRO A 299 11.69 -14.51 -2.94
C PRO A 299 12.12 -14.64 -4.41
N PRO A 300 11.96 -13.58 -5.23
CA PRO A 300 12.45 -13.61 -6.60
C PRO A 300 13.91 -14.01 -6.56
N ALA A 301 14.24 -15.09 -7.27
CA ALA A 301 15.63 -15.52 -7.38
C ALA A 301 16.39 -14.39 -8.07
N ASP A 302 17.30 -13.74 -7.35
CA ASP A 302 18.11 -12.64 -7.88
C ASP A 302 19.01 -13.06 -9.03
N LYS A 303 19.10 -14.36 -9.28
CA LYS A 303 19.88 -14.99 -10.34
C LYS A 303 19.17 -16.22 -10.85
N LEU A 304 18.17 -16.06 -11.68
CA LEU A 304 18.09 -16.87 -12.87
C LEU A 304 19.07 -16.23 -13.87
N GLU A 305 20.35 -16.29 -13.61
CA GLU A 305 21.32 -16.41 -14.67
C GLU A 305 20.83 -17.63 -15.46
N ALA A 306 20.15 -17.38 -16.57
CA ALA A 306 19.99 -18.38 -17.58
C ALA A 306 21.43 -18.88 -17.83
N ARG A 307 21.74 -20.07 -17.38
CA ARG A 307 22.86 -20.82 -17.94
C ARG A 307 22.45 -21.00 -19.40
N ILE A 308 22.76 -20.00 -20.21
CA ILE A 308 22.82 -20.15 -21.66
C ILE A 308 23.89 -21.21 -21.79
N PRO A 309 23.55 -22.42 -22.27
CA PRO A 309 24.60 -23.36 -22.62
C PRO A 309 25.48 -22.58 -23.58
N LYS A 310 26.71 -22.25 -23.17
CA LYS A 310 27.71 -21.69 -24.07
C LYS A 310 27.79 -22.67 -25.20
N LEU A 311 27.25 -22.28 -26.35
CA LEU A 311 27.37 -23.03 -27.55
C LEU A 311 28.87 -23.28 -27.72
N LYS A 312 29.26 -24.58 -27.83
CA LYS A 312 30.61 -25.10 -27.89
C LYS A 312 31.27 -24.68 -29.21
N GLY A 313 31.34 -23.41 -29.55
CA GLY A 313 31.81 -22.87 -30.82
C GLY A 313 32.59 -21.57 -30.71
N GLU A 314 32.65 -20.93 -29.52
CA GLU A 314 33.26 -19.60 -29.41
C GLU A 314 34.70 -19.64 -28.85
N LYS A 315 35.43 -20.78 -29.07
CA LYS A 315 36.80 -20.95 -28.57
C LYS A 315 37.88 -20.87 -29.60
N GLU A 316 37.62 -20.49 -30.87
CA GLU A 316 38.70 -20.56 -31.89
C GLU A 316 38.99 -19.28 -32.66
N THR A 317 38.52 -18.10 -32.28
CA THR A 317 38.84 -16.87 -33.03
C THR A 317 39.57 -15.80 -32.22
N ALA A 318 40.17 -16.14 -31.08
CA ALA A 318 40.95 -15.17 -30.28
C ALA A 318 42.45 -15.56 -30.16
N ALA A 319 43.01 -16.30 -31.11
CA ALA A 319 44.44 -16.57 -31.20
C ALA A 319 44.83 -16.59 -32.70
N GLY A 320 44.97 -15.40 -33.26
CA GLY A 320 45.51 -15.17 -34.58
C GLY A 320 45.97 -13.75 -34.67
#